data_464096b82d5894bfbb71ea23420c0d70
#
_entry.id   464096b82d5894bfbb71ea23420c0d70
#
_cell.length_a   1.000
_cell.length_b   1.000
_cell.length_c   1.000
_cell.angle_alpha   90.00
_cell.angle_beta   90.00
_cell.angle_gamma   90.00
#
_symmetry.space_group_name_H-M   'P 1'
#
loop_
_entity.id
_entity.type
_entity.pdbx_description
1 polymer ?
#
loop_
_entity_poly.entity_id
_entity_poly.type
_entity_poly.pdbx_seq_one_letter_code
_entity_poly.pdbx_strand_id
1 'polypeptide(L)'
;SMTHLQPVEMIYEQEFLQMDYATKQNLELTSSLRSGAKQMSLWSFMDHCMSAMGSRLLKKWIEYPLIQVSEIQKRQEAVAYLNDNFLIRDELKEHLRYVYDLERLGARVAYGSASPRDVLRLIRTLEHAPVIFDLFKECPSYPEYRTIDTCTTLHDLIDGAIVEEPPLTVKEGGVFVDGY
;
A
#
# COMPACT_ATOMS: atom_id res chain seq x y z
N SER A 1 -21.79 14.53 10.37
CA SER A 1 -21.69 13.06 10.35
C SER A 1 -20.23 12.69 10.45
N MET A 2 -19.87 11.82 11.41
CA MET A 2 -18.48 11.41 11.70
C MET A 2 -18.06 10.16 10.91
N THR A 3 -18.60 9.94 9.74
CA THR A 3 -18.40 8.72 8.92
C THR A 3 -16.99 8.60 8.31
N HIS A 4 -16.13 9.60 8.51
CA HIS A 4 -14.77 9.67 7.98
C HIS A 4 -13.65 9.46 9.01
N LEU A 5 -14.02 9.24 10.26
CA LEU A 5 -13.04 8.80 11.25
C LEU A 5 -12.81 7.30 11.05
N GLN A 6 -11.59 6.93 10.69
CA GLN A 6 -11.19 5.53 10.75
C GLN A 6 -11.34 5.03 12.19
N PRO A 7 -11.72 3.75 12.37
CA PRO A 7 -11.74 3.15 13.70
C PRO A 7 -10.38 3.36 14.37
N VAL A 8 -10.40 3.73 15.64
CA VAL A 8 -9.16 3.83 16.42
C VAL A 8 -8.59 2.41 16.50
N GLU A 9 -7.48 2.17 15.81
CA GLU A 9 -6.75 0.93 15.89
C GLU A 9 -6.10 0.88 17.28
N MET A 10 -6.56 -0.01 18.15
CA MET A 10 -5.93 -0.24 19.44
C MET A 10 -4.60 -0.96 19.20
N ILE A 11 -3.49 -0.25 19.33
CA ILE A 11 -2.16 -0.86 19.35
C ILE A 11 -2.00 -1.47 20.74
N TYR A 12 -2.08 -2.81 20.83
CA TYR A 12 -1.79 -3.51 22.08
C TYR A 12 -0.29 -3.36 22.36
N GLU A 13 0.06 -2.68 23.44
CA GLU A 13 1.46 -2.45 23.87
C GLU A 13 2.30 -3.74 23.99
N GLN A 14 1.63 -4.90 24.10
CA GLN A 14 2.26 -6.21 24.23
C GLN A 14 2.76 -6.84 22.93
N GLU A 15 2.44 -6.27 21.78
CA GLU A 15 2.82 -6.84 20.47
C GLU A 15 4.10 -6.22 19.90
N PHE A 16 4.47 -5.02 20.34
CA PHE A 16 5.57 -4.25 19.78
C PHE A 16 6.60 -3.86 20.83
N LEU A 17 7.86 -3.80 20.39
CA LEU A 17 8.95 -3.24 21.19
C LEU A 17 8.67 -1.77 21.49
N GLN A 18 8.52 -1.45 22.76
CA GLN A 18 8.28 -0.08 23.20
C GLN A 18 9.58 0.72 23.12
N MET A 19 9.55 1.78 22.36
CA MET A 19 10.63 2.76 22.26
C MET A 19 10.04 4.16 22.46
N ASP A 20 10.63 4.92 23.36
CA ASP A 20 10.24 6.31 23.54
C ASP A 20 10.70 7.19 22.36
N TYR A 21 10.20 8.40 22.32
CA TYR A 21 10.53 9.35 21.25
C TYR A 21 12.03 9.65 21.16
N ALA A 22 12.71 9.81 22.30
CA ALA A 22 14.13 10.12 22.36
C ALA A 22 14.96 8.97 21.79
N THR A 23 14.60 7.72 22.12
CA THR A 23 15.24 6.51 21.57
C THR A 23 15.08 6.44 20.05
N LYS A 24 13.86 6.64 19.53
CA LYS A 24 13.59 6.64 18.08
C LYS A 24 14.38 7.71 17.35
N GLN A 25 14.51 8.91 17.94
CA GLN A 25 15.28 10.02 17.38
C GLN A 25 16.78 9.74 17.42
N ASN A 26 17.31 9.28 18.56
CA ASN A 26 18.75 9.02 18.72
C ASN A 26 19.23 7.88 17.79
N LEU A 27 18.38 6.91 17.50
CA LEU A 27 18.67 5.84 16.54
C LEU A 27 18.44 6.28 15.07
N GLU A 28 18.01 7.51 14.82
CA GLU A 28 17.69 8.03 13.49
C GLU A 28 16.81 7.07 12.66
N LEU A 29 15.80 6.49 13.29
CA LEU A 29 14.97 5.44 12.66
C LEU A 29 14.22 5.96 11.42
N THR A 30 13.57 7.13 11.53
CA THR A 30 12.72 7.68 10.46
C THR A 30 13.06 9.11 10.05
N SER A 31 13.91 9.78 10.83
CA SER A 31 14.39 11.13 10.55
C SER A 31 15.80 11.32 11.06
N SER A 32 16.59 12.15 10.38
CA SER A 32 17.94 12.51 10.78
C SER A 32 17.94 13.50 11.94
N LEU A 33 18.84 13.33 12.92
CA LEU A 33 19.07 14.27 14.02
C LEU A 33 19.50 15.66 13.54
N ARG A 34 20.25 15.72 12.44
CA ARG A 34 20.80 16.98 11.92
C ARG A 34 19.75 17.84 11.24
N SER A 35 18.89 17.24 10.43
CA SER A 35 17.96 17.97 9.54
C SER A 35 16.48 17.75 9.87
N GLY A 36 16.16 16.75 10.70
CA GLY A 36 14.78 16.29 10.90
C GLY A 36 14.15 15.65 9.67
N ALA A 37 14.89 15.57 8.57
CA ALA A 37 14.38 15.02 7.32
C ALA A 37 14.52 13.49 7.24
N LYS A 38 13.80 12.85 6.31
CA LYS A 38 13.89 11.40 6.06
C LYS A 38 15.30 10.97 5.65
N GLN A 39 16.02 11.81 4.89
CA GLN A 39 17.36 11.52 4.40
C GLN A 39 18.31 11.17 5.54
N MET A 40 19.17 10.18 5.30
CA MET A 40 20.14 9.65 6.28
C MET A 40 19.50 8.96 7.50
N SER A 41 18.24 8.56 7.44
CA SER A 41 17.61 7.70 8.44
C SER A 41 17.66 6.23 8.01
N LEU A 42 17.44 5.31 8.98
CA LEU A 42 17.29 3.88 8.68
C LEU A 42 16.18 3.63 7.66
N TRP A 43 15.04 4.32 7.81
CA TRP A 43 13.94 4.24 6.85
C TRP A 43 14.40 4.65 5.44
N SER A 44 15.12 5.76 5.29
CA SER A 44 15.64 6.20 3.99
C SER A 44 16.56 5.17 3.34
N PHE A 45 17.39 4.51 4.13
CA PHE A 45 18.31 3.48 3.66
C PHE A 45 17.58 2.21 3.19
N MET A 46 16.54 1.81 3.92
CA MET A 46 15.78 0.58 3.64
C MET A 46 14.66 0.76 2.61
N ASP A 47 14.21 1.99 2.33
CA ASP A 47 13.04 2.25 1.51
C ASP A 47 13.31 2.10 0.02
N HIS A 48 13.19 0.87 -0.43
CA HIS A 48 13.17 0.49 -1.86
C HIS A 48 11.77 0.07 -2.31
N CYS A 49 10.73 0.55 -1.61
CA CYS A 49 9.35 0.20 -1.91
C CYS A 49 8.89 0.80 -3.24
N MET A 50 8.16 0.01 -4.03
CA MET A 50 7.60 0.46 -5.30
C MET A 50 6.34 1.31 -5.14
N SER A 51 5.65 1.21 -4.00
CA SER A 51 4.41 1.95 -3.71
C SER A 51 4.53 2.83 -2.47
N ALA A 52 3.76 3.92 -2.44
CA ALA A 52 3.70 4.81 -1.28
C ALA A 52 3.12 4.12 -0.02
N MET A 53 2.17 3.19 -0.21
CA MET A 53 1.61 2.38 0.88
C MET A 53 2.68 1.47 1.49
N GLY A 54 3.49 0.82 0.65
CA GLY A 54 4.62 -0.01 1.11
C GLY A 54 5.64 0.78 1.91
N SER A 55 6.02 1.98 1.44
CA SER A 55 6.93 2.87 2.16
C SER A 55 6.38 3.29 3.53
N ARG A 56 5.07 3.58 3.64
CA ARG A 56 4.43 3.86 4.94
C ARG A 56 4.39 2.65 5.85
N LEU A 57 4.11 1.48 5.32
CA LEU A 57 4.12 0.23 6.09
C LEU A 57 5.53 -0.07 6.61
N LEU A 58 6.56 0.07 5.77
CA LEU A 58 7.96 -0.09 6.18
C LEU A 58 8.31 0.88 7.31
N LYS A 59 7.90 2.14 7.20
CA LYS A 59 8.09 3.13 8.28
C LYS A 59 7.45 2.66 9.58
N LYS A 60 6.17 2.21 9.54
CA LYS A 60 5.46 1.67 10.70
C LYS A 60 6.20 0.47 11.31
N TRP A 61 6.74 -0.42 10.49
CA TRP A 61 7.49 -1.59 10.97
C TRP A 61 8.81 -1.22 11.67
N ILE A 62 9.49 -0.17 11.19
CA ILE A 62 10.71 0.35 11.82
C ILE A 62 10.39 1.04 13.15
N GLU A 63 9.32 1.82 13.21
CA GLU A 63 8.91 2.55 14.42
C GLU A 63 8.29 1.64 15.50
N TYR A 64 7.71 0.50 15.09
CA TYR A 64 7.01 -0.46 15.94
C TYR A 64 7.47 -1.89 15.63
N PRO A 65 8.70 -2.28 16.01
CA PRO A 65 9.21 -3.63 15.77
C PRO A 65 8.40 -4.66 16.57
N LEU A 66 8.16 -5.81 15.93
CA LEU A 66 7.50 -6.94 16.60
C LEU A 66 8.39 -7.53 17.70
N ILE A 67 7.76 -8.06 18.76
CA ILE A 67 8.42 -8.83 19.82
C ILE A 67 8.08 -10.31 19.79
N GLN A 68 6.98 -10.70 19.15
CA GLN A 68 6.59 -12.09 19.03
C GLN A 68 7.43 -12.80 17.97
N VAL A 69 8.17 -13.82 18.38
CA VAL A 69 9.09 -14.55 17.51
C VAL A 69 8.37 -15.19 16.32
N SER A 70 7.17 -15.76 16.52
CA SER A 70 6.38 -16.35 15.44
C SER A 70 6.04 -15.35 14.33
N GLU A 71 5.66 -14.11 14.69
CA GLU A 71 5.33 -13.07 13.72
C GLU A 71 6.58 -12.53 13.02
N ILE A 72 7.72 -12.47 13.72
CA ILE A 72 9.02 -12.13 13.11
C ILE A 72 9.41 -13.20 12.10
N GLN A 73 9.31 -14.48 12.47
CA GLN A 73 9.63 -15.60 11.59
C GLN A 73 8.74 -15.61 10.34
N LYS A 74 7.44 -15.36 10.51
CA LYS A 74 6.49 -15.25 9.39
C LYS A 74 6.94 -14.20 8.35
N ARG A 75 7.40 -13.02 8.81
CA ARG A 75 7.95 -11.99 7.90
C ARG A 75 9.26 -12.44 7.25
N GLN A 76 10.14 -13.08 8.01
CA GLN A 76 11.42 -13.59 7.49
C GLN A 76 11.21 -14.68 6.43
N GLU A 77 10.26 -15.58 6.63
CA GLU A 77 9.89 -16.60 5.64
C GLU A 77 9.39 -15.99 4.32
N ALA A 78 8.57 -14.94 4.39
CA ALA A 78 8.14 -14.23 3.18
C ALA A 78 9.31 -13.56 2.44
N VAL A 79 10.25 -12.98 3.19
CA VAL A 79 11.48 -12.42 2.59
C VAL A 79 12.34 -13.51 1.96
N ALA A 80 12.51 -14.65 2.64
CA ALA A 80 13.24 -15.80 2.12
C ALA A 80 12.58 -16.34 0.83
N TYR A 81 11.25 -16.51 0.84
CA TYR A 81 10.49 -16.93 -0.33
C TYR A 81 10.76 -16.04 -1.55
N LEU A 82 10.70 -14.71 -1.39
CA LEU A 82 10.98 -13.76 -2.49
C LEU A 82 12.47 -13.71 -2.87
N ASN A 83 13.37 -14.00 -1.95
CA ASN A 83 14.80 -14.07 -2.24
C ASN A 83 15.15 -15.31 -3.07
N ASP A 84 14.53 -16.43 -2.75
CA ASP A 84 14.75 -17.70 -3.44
C ASP A 84 14.04 -17.75 -4.80
N ASN A 85 12.98 -16.96 -4.97
CA ASN A 85 12.18 -16.87 -6.20
C ASN A 85 12.36 -15.50 -6.88
N PHE A 86 13.57 -15.23 -7.39
CA PHE A 86 13.92 -13.91 -7.92
C PHE A 86 13.06 -13.47 -9.12
N LEU A 87 12.58 -14.39 -9.96
CA LEU A 87 11.69 -14.07 -11.08
C LEU A 87 10.34 -13.55 -10.57
N ILE A 88 9.75 -14.24 -9.59
CA ILE A 88 8.51 -13.80 -8.92
C ILE A 88 8.71 -12.41 -8.28
N ARG A 89 9.83 -12.22 -7.60
CA ARG A 89 10.17 -10.94 -6.98
C ARG A 89 10.27 -9.80 -7.99
N ASP A 90 10.91 -10.03 -9.11
CA ASP A 90 11.11 -8.99 -10.13
C ASP A 90 9.80 -8.67 -10.85
N GLU A 91 8.99 -9.68 -11.20
CA GLU A 91 7.65 -9.51 -11.76
C GLU A 91 6.73 -8.78 -10.77
N LEU A 92 6.76 -9.15 -9.49
CA LEU A 92 6.02 -8.46 -8.43
C LEU A 92 6.40 -6.97 -8.34
N LYS A 93 7.68 -6.61 -8.45
CA LYS A 93 8.13 -5.21 -8.47
C LYS A 93 7.56 -4.44 -9.65
N GLU A 94 7.50 -5.03 -10.83
CA GLU A 94 6.92 -4.38 -12.01
C GLU A 94 5.44 -4.06 -11.78
N HIS A 95 4.65 -5.01 -11.30
CA HIS A 95 3.23 -4.79 -11.02
C HIS A 95 3.01 -3.79 -9.87
N LEU A 96 3.83 -3.82 -8.81
CA LEU A 96 3.71 -2.89 -7.67
C LEU A 96 3.94 -1.42 -8.06
N ARG A 97 4.59 -1.12 -9.17
CA ARG A 97 4.75 0.26 -9.67
C ARG A 97 3.44 0.90 -10.09
N TYR A 98 2.46 0.09 -10.45
CA TYR A 98 1.12 0.54 -10.85
C TYR A 98 0.13 0.55 -9.68
N VAL A 99 0.57 0.16 -8.47
CA VAL A 99 -0.24 0.21 -7.27
C VAL A 99 -0.18 1.61 -6.66
N TYR A 100 -1.24 2.35 -6.87
CA TYR A 100 -1.42 3.69 -6.30
C TYR A 100 -1.92 3.60 -4.85
N ASP A 101 -1.99 4.74 -4.18
CA ASP A 101 -2.38 4.84 -2.78
C ASP A 101 -3.91 4.64 -2.61
N LEU A 102 -4.33 3.37 -2.49
CA LEU A 102 -5.74 2.97 -2.37
C LEU A 102 -6.44 3.61 -1.16
N GLU A 103 -5.74 3.79 -0.04
CA GLU A 103 -6.31 4.43 1.15
C GLU A 103 -6.70 5.88 0.85
N ARG A 104 -5.81 6.63 0.19
CA ARG A 104 -6.07 8.01 -0.20
C ARG A 104 -7.08 8.13 -1.32
N LEU A 105 -7.05 7.23 -2.29
CA LEU A 105 -8.03 7.19 -3.37
C LEU A 105 -9.42 6.90 -2.82
N GLY A 106 -9.57 5.89 -1.96
CA GLY A 106 -10.83 5.55 -1.30
C GLY A 106 -11.38 6.70 -0.45
N ALA A 107 -10.51 7.39 0.31
CA ALA A 107 -10.90 8.56 1.07
C ALA A 107 -11.45 9.68 0.15
N ARG A 108 -10.78 9.99 -0.98
CA ARG A 108 -11.27 11.00 -1.94
C ARG A 108 -12.62 10.63 -2.54
N VAL A 109 -12.83 9.37 -2.88
CA VAL A 109 -14.12 8.87 -3.37
C VAL A 109 -15.19 9.06 -2.31
N ALA A 110 -14.92 8.65 -1.06
CA ALA A 110 -15.88 8.78 0.04
C ALA A 110 -16.26 10.24 0.34
N TYR A 111 -15.33 11.18 0.15
CA TYR A 111 -15.57 12.62 0.31
C TYR A 111 -16.16 13.30 -0.93
N GLY A 112 -16.36 12.59 -2.03
CA GLY A 112 -16.83 13.18 -3.30
C GLY A 112 -15.83 14.16 -3.93
N SER A 113 -14.54 14.07 -3.60
CA SER A 113 -13.46 14.94 -4.08
C SER A 113 -12.54 14.26 -5.08
N ALA A 114 -12.84 13.01 -5.46
CA ALA A 114 -12.08 12.26 -6.45
C ALA A 114 -12.17 12.93 -7.83
N SER A 115 -11.03 13.07 -8.50
CA SER A 115 -10.97 13.51 -9.89
C SER A 115 -11.09 12.30 -10.83
N PRO A 116 -11.43 12.49 -12.11
CA PRO A 116 -11.43 11.41 -13.11
C PRO A 116 -10.08 10.67 -13.17
N ARG A 117 -8.97 11.39 -13.00
CA ARG A 117 -7.62 10.79 -12.93
C ARG A 117 -7.41 9.92 -11.70
N ASP A 118 -8.02 10.26 -10.57
CA ASP A 118 -7.96 9.42 -9.37
C ASP A 118 -8.67 8.09 -9.62
N VAL A 119 -9.78 8.11 -10.36
CA VAL A 119 -10.51 6.89 -10.74
C VAL A 119 -9.69 6.02 -11.70
N LEU A 120 -9.02 6.60 -12.69
CA LEU A 120 -8.08 5.85 -13.56
C LEU A 120 -6.95 5.18 -12.75
N ARG A 121 -6.42 5.86 -11.73
CA ARG A 121 -5.40 5.27 -10.86
C ARG A 121 -5.96 4.09 -10.06
N LEU A 122 -7.22 4.18 -9.64
CA LEU A 122 -7.91 3.08 -8.98
C LEU A 122 -8.06 1.89 -9.94
N ILE A 123 -8.56 2.10 -11.17
CA ILE A 123 -8.67 1.06 -12.19
C ILE A 123 -7.32 0.36 -12.39
N ARG A 124 -6.27 1.12 -12.67
CA ARG A 124 -4.93 0.55 -12.88
C ARG A 124 -4.43 -0.28 -11.68
N THR A 125 -4.72 0.16 -10.46
CA THR A 125 -4.35 -0.63 -9.27
C THR A 125 -5.14 -1.94 -9.21
N LEU A 126 -6.44 -1.91 -9.50
CA LEU A 126 -7.29 -3.09 -9.51
C LEU A 126 -6.93 -4.06 -10.65
N GLU A 127 -6.51 -3.56 -11.80
CA GLU A 127 -6.02 -4.36 -12.94
C GLU A 127 -4.78 -5.21 -12.55
N HIS A 128 -3.87 -4.64 -11.76
CA HIS A 128 -2.65 -5.35 -11.35
C HIS A 128 -2.85 -6.24 -10.10
N ALA A 129 -3.91 -6.02 -9.32
CA ALA A 129 -4.14 -6.75 -8.08
C ALA A 129 -4.23 -8.28 -8.26
N PRO A 130 -4.98 -8.84 -9.25
CA PRO A 130 -5.05 -10.29 -9.44
C PRO A 130 -3.68 -10.94 -9.66
N VAL A 131 -2.83 -10.31 -10.47
CA VAL A 131 -1.48 -10.83 -10.77
C VAL A 131 -0.60 -10.78 -9.52
N ILE A 132 -0.64 -9.68 -8.76
CA ILE A 132 0.12 -9.53 -7.51
C ILE A 132 -0.25 -10.65 -6.52
N PHE A 133 -1.53 -10.91 -6.32
CA PHE A 133 -1.97 -11.97 -5.41
C PHE A 133 -1.67 -13.37 -5.94
N ASP A 134 -1.75 -13.59 -7.27
CA ASP A 134 -1.37 -14.86 -7.88
C ASP A 134 0.12 -15.17 -7.71
N LEU A 135 1.00 -14.18 -7.89
CA LEU A 135 2.44 -14.31 -7.65
C LEU A 135 2.77 -14.65 -6.19
N PHE A 136 1.94 -14.22 -5.25
CA PHE A 136 2.15 -14.43 -3.82
C PHE A 136 1.40 -15.65 -3.25
N LYS A 137 0.54 -16.30 -4.03
CA LYS A 137 -0.34 -17.40 -3.56
C LYS A 137 0.41 -18.60 -2.97
N GLU A 138 1.64 -18.85 -3.43
CA GLU A 138 2.46 -19.96 -2.96
C GLU A 138 3.37 -19.57 -1.79
N CYS A 139 3.34 -18.30 -1.35
CA CYS A 139 4.06 -17.86 -0.16
C CYS A 139 3.49 -18.55 1.08
N PRO A 140 4.27 -19.36 1.81
CA PRO A 140 3.73 -20.19 2.90
C PRO A 140 3.27 -19.35 4.10
N SER A 141 3.88 -18.17 4.31
CA SER A 141 3.64 -17.34 5.47
C SER A 141 2.35 -16.52 5.43
N TYR A 142 1.73 -16.39 4.25
CA TYR A 142 0.54 -15.58 4.03
C TYR A 142 -0.52 -16.30 3.20
N PRO A 143 -1.08 -17.42 3.70
CA PRO A 143 -2.08 -18.21 2.99
C PRO A 143 -3.37 -17.43 2.71
N GLU A 144 -3.66 -16.38 3.48
CA GLU A 144 -4.81 -15.50 3.31
C GLU A 144 -4.83 -14.80 1.95
N TYR A 145 -3.68 -14.61 1.30
CA TYR A 145 -3.62 -13.99 -0.04
C TYR A 145 -4.28 -14.82 -1.13
N ARG A 146 -4.51 -16.12 -0.89
CA ARG A 146 -5.24 -17.01 -1.82
C ARG A 146 -6.73 -16.69 -1.93
N THR A 147 -7.29 -16.02 -0.93
CA THR A 147 -8.74 -15.79 -0.80
C THR A 147 -9.11 -14.30 -0.83
N ILE A 148 -8.14 -13.41 -1.10
CA ILE A 148 -8.41 -11.98 -1.21
C ILE A 148 -9.28 -11.71 -2.44
N ASP A 149 -10.37 -10.97 -2.24
CA ASP A 149 -11.15 -10.42 -3.35
C ASP A 149 -10.36 -9.32 -4.05
N THR A 150 -10.03 -9.54 -5.31
CA THR A 150 -9.30 -8.59 -6.14
C THR A 150 -10.19 -7.53 -6.78
N CYS A 151 -11.47 -7.49 -6.40
CA CYS A 151 -12.45 -6.50 -6.84
C CYS A 151 -12.61 -6.40 -8.38
N THR A 152 -12.52 -7.53 -9.09
CA THR A 152 -12.62 -7.57 -10.57
C THR A 152 -13.96 -7.02 -11.07
N THR A 153 -15.06 -7.32 -10.38
CA THR A 153 -16.38 -6.76 -10.74
C THR A 153 -16.41 -5.24 -10.65
N LEU A 154 -15.75 -4.67 -9.64
CA LEU A 154 -15.63 -3.21 -9.50
C LEU A 154 -14.74 -2.62 -10.60
N HIS A 155 -13.63 -3.29 -10.90
CA HIS A 155 -12.76 -2.91 -12.01
C HIS A 155 -13.55 -2.80 -13.31
N ASP A 156 -14.24 -3.88 -13.71
CA ASP A 156 -14.99 -3.97 -14.97
C ASP A 156 -16.10 -2.92 -15.07
N LEU A 157 -16.79 -2.66 -13.93
CA LEU A 157 -17.84 -1.64 -13.86
C LEU A 157 -17.27 -0.24 -14.13
N ILE A 158 -16.13 0.11 -13.53
CA ILE A 158 -15.55 1.44 -13.65
C ILE A 158 -14.87 1.61 -15.01
N ASP A 159 -14.15 0.59 -15.48
CA ASP A 159 -13.46 0.58 -16.78
C ASP A 159 -14.47 0.73 -17.92
N GLY A 160 -15.60 0.04 -17.86
CA GLY A 160 -16.69 0.19 -18.84
C GLY A 160 -17.44 1.54 -18.79
N ALA A 161 -17.32 2.28 -17.67
CA ALA A 161 -18.04 3.54 -17.48
C ALA A 161 -17.25 4.79 -17.88
N ILE A 162 -15.92 4.76 -17.77
CA ILE A 162 -15.05 5.93 -17.91
C ILE A 162 -14.28 5.87 -19.24
N VAL A 163 -14.16 7.02 -19.90
CA VAL A 163 -13.35 7.11 -21.12
C VAL A 163 -11.87 6.90 -20.82
N GLU A 164 -11.12 6.40 -21.79
CA GLU A 164 -9.69 6.07 -21.65
C GLU A 164 -8.83 7.30 -21.27
N GLU A 165 -9.16 8.47 -21.82
CA GLU A 165 -8.50 9.74 -21.53
C GLU A 165 -9.50 10.77 -20.97
N PRO A 166 -9.90 10.67 -19.70
CA PRO A 166 -10.87 11.59 -19.14
C PRO A 166 -10.25 12.99 -18.90
N PRO A 167 -11.06 14.04 -18.90
CA PRO A 167 -10.64 15.40 -18.61
C PRO A 167 -10.09 15.53 -17.19
N LEU A 168 -9.45 16.66 -16.89
CA LEU A 168 -8.85 16.93 -15.59
C LEU A 168 -9.91 17.03 -14.48
N THR A 169 -11.07 17.59 -14.82
CA THR A 169 -12.16 17.82 -13.87
C THR A 169 -13.49 17.32 -14.43
N VAL A 170 -14.38 16.89 -13.56
CA VAL A 170 -15.74 16.47 -13.92
C VAL A 170 -16.55 17.61 -14.58
N LYS A 171 -16.22 18.87 -14.26
CA LYS A 171 -16.90 20.06 -14.79
C LYS A 171 -16.73 20.26 -16.29
N GLU A 172 -15.68 19.71 -16.88
CA GLU A 172 -15.38 19.79 -18.31
C GLU A 172 -16.32 18.91 -19.14
N GLY A 173 -17.01 17.96 -18.53
CA GLY A 173 -17.83 16.97 -19.24
C GLY A 173 -16.99 15.89 -19.95
N GLY A 174 -17.66 14.89 -20.55
CA GLY A 174 -16.97 13.84 -21.33
C GLY A 174 -16.11 12.87 -20.47
N VAL A 175 -16.49 12.65 -19.21
CA VAL A 175 -15.82 11.71 -18.30
C VAL A 175 -16.28 10.28 -18.55
N PHE A 176 -17.56 10.12 -18.90
CA PHE A 176 -18.19 8.82 -19.09
C PHE A 176 -18.32 8.48 -20.58
N VAL A 177 -18.32 7.19 -20.85
CA VAL A 177 -18.61 6.64 -22.16
C VAL A 177 -20.05 6.95 -22.57
N ASP A 178 -20.31 7.20 -23.85
CA ASP A 178 -21.66 7.50 -24.36
C ASP A 178 -22.63 6.37 -24.03
N GLY A 179 -23.73 6.73 -23.38
CA GLY A 179 -24.79 5.78 -23.01
C GLY A 179 -24.70 5.24 -21.57
N TYR A 180 -23.79 5.77 -20.77
CA TYR A 180 -23.66 5.45 -19.35
C TYR A 180 -24.38 6.46 -18.46
#